data_f1e863c19ba4c04b009c5e12ca47eccc
#
_entry.id   f1e863c19ba4c04b009c5e12ca47eccc
#
_cell.length_a   1.000
_cell.length_b   1.000
_cell.length_c   1.000
_cell.angle_alpha   90.00
_cell.angle_beta   90.00
_cell.angle_gamma   90.00
#
_symmetry.space_group_name_H-M   'P 1'
#
loop_
_entity.id
_entity.type
_entity.pdbx_description
1 polymer ?
#
loop_
_entity_poly.entity_id
_entity_poly.type
_entity_poly.pdbx_seq_one_letter_code
_entity_poly.pdbx_strand_id
1 'polypeptide(L)'
;DVIVLDPPPAMGFLGLNVMAAATGLLIPVPARQLDYLSTIHFMETIADNIEILEENGTPVDYGFIRVVCSAYTPSKPGEADMWKMMQATYANFLLSQPILASEEIKNATQAFRSIYESKPSAAHATYQRCRDNLDAVFGEVLQQIREQWPSQSISKRASDTVASVAA
;
A
#
# COMPACT_ATOMS: atom_id res chain seq x y z
N ASP A 1 -15.32 -10.02 1.01
CA ASP A 1 -14.70 -9.57 -0.26
C ASP A 1 -13.90 -8.28 -0.03
N VAL A 2 -12.88 -8.06 -0.84
CA VAL A 2 -12.06 -6.83 -0.84
C VAL A 2 -12.42 -6.03 -2.08
N ILE A 3 -12.61 -4.72 -1.92
CA ILE A 3 -12.81 -3.77 -3.02
C ILE A 3 -11.56 -2.89 -3.06
N VAL A 4 -10.90 -2.84 -4.21
CA VAL A 4 -9.77 -1.96 -4.46
C VAL A 4 -10.25 -0.75 -5.26
N LEU A 5 -10.00 0.44 -4.74
CA LEU A 5 -10.33 1.71 -5.39
C LEU A 5 -9.03 2.33 -5.91
N ASP A 6 -8.95 2.57 -7.21
CA ASP A 6 -7.81 3.22 -7.89
C ASP A 6 -8.28 4.57 -8.46
N PRO A 7 -8.25 5.66 -7.66
CA PRO A 7 -8.71 6.97 -8.10
C PRO A 7 -7.71 7.61 -9.06
N PRO A 8 -8.17 8.54 -9.93
CA PRO A 8 -7.28 9.37 -10.73
C PRO A 8 -6.39 10.25 -9.82
N PRO A 9 -5.22 10.69 -10.29
CA PRO A 9 -4.22 11.40 -9.48
C PRO A 9 -4.63 12.84 -9.07
N ALA A 10 -5.88 13.21 -9.21
CA ALA A 10 -6.40 14.52 -8.84
C ALA A 10 -7.19 14.44 -7.54
N MET A 11 -6.81 15.25 -6.55
CA MET A 11 -7.55 15.41 -5.28
C MET A 11 -8.79 16.28 -5.46
N GLY A 12 -9.68 15.87 -6.37
CA GLY A 12 -10.99 16.48 -6.57
C GLY A 12 -12.09 15.73 -5.83
N PHE A 13 -13.33 15.99 -6.17
CA PHE A 13 -14.53 15.40 -5.55
C PHE A 13 -14.49 13.86 -5.50
N LEU A 14 -13.96 13.23 -6.55
CA LEU A 14 -13.83 11.78 -6.61
C LEU A 14 -12.79 11.27 -5.59
N GLY A 15 -11.65 11.96 -5.48
CA GLY A 15 -10.61 11.62 -4.50
C GLY A 15 -11.13 11.71 -3.06
N LEU A 16 -11.88 12.76 -2.71
CA LEU A 16 -12.52 12.92 -1.41
C LEU A 16 -13.53 11.80 -1.11
N ASN A 17 -14.36 11.43 -2.08
CA ASN A 17 -15.30 10.31 -1.90
C ASN A 17 -14.58 8.98 -1.70
N VAL A 18 -13.48 8.74 -2.41
CA VAL A 18 -12.66 7.53 -2.22
C VAL A 18 -12.04 7.54 -0.83
N MET A 19 -11.50 8.67 -0.36
CA MET A 19 -10.94 8.81 0.98
C MET A 19 -12.00 8.55 2.07
N ALA A 20 -13.20 9.08 1.91
CA ALA A 20 -14.31 8.87 2.84
C ALA A 20 -14.83 7.42 2.87
N ALA A 21 -14.73 6.70 1.76
CA ALA A 21 -15.24 5.33 1.63
C ALA A 21 -14.19 4.27 1.95
N ALA A 22 -12.91 4.59 1.87
CA ALA A 22 -11.82 3.62 2.08
C ALA A 22 -11.68 3.26 3.56
N THR A 23 -11.37 2.00 3.83
CA THR A 23 -11.04 1.50 5.17
C THR A 23 -9.55 1.29 5.38
N GLY A 24 -8.74 1.52 4.37
CA GLY A 24 -7.29 1.48 4.43
C GLY A 24 -6.67 2.12 3.20
N LEU A 25 -5.46 2.63 3.34
CA LEU A 25 -4.71 3.29 2.27
C LEU A 25 -3.41 2.55 1.99
N LEU A 26 -3.15 2.28 0.72
CA LEU A 26 -1.87 1.80 0.22
C LEU A 26 -1.31 2.82 -0.78
N ILE A 27 -0.13 3.38 -0.50
CA ILE A 27 0.47 4.48 -1.24
C ILE A 27 1.73 3.98 -1.93
N PRO A 28 1.69 3.72 -3.25
CA PRO A 28 2.88 3.32 -4.00
C PRO A 28 3.78 4.52 -4.31
N VAL A 29 5.06 4.41 -3.96
CA VAL A 29 6.06 5.46 -4.14
C VAL A 29 7.30 4.89 -4.83
N PRO A 30 7.64 5.28 -6.05
CA PRO A 30 8.89 4.89 -6.67
C PRO A 30 10.11 5.43 -5.89
N ALA A 31 11.21 4.67 -5.87
CA ALA A 31 12.45 5.07 -5.19
C ALA A 31 13.21 6.16 -5.96
N ARG A 32 12.57 7.30 -6.19
CA ARG A 32 13.12 8.46 -6.91
C ARG A 32 12.89 9.73 -6.12
N GLN A 33 13.83 10.65 -6.19
CA GLN A 33 13.80 11.88 -5.39
C GLN A 33 12.54 12.74 -5.62
N LEU A 34 12.12 12.92 -6.87
CA LEU A 34 10.93 13.71 -7.19
C LEU A 34 9.64 13.05 -6.69
N ASP A 35 9.53 11.73 -6.86
CA ASP A 35 8.37 10.96 -6.38
C ASP A 35 8.28 11.01 -4.85
N TYR A 36 9.43 10.89 -4.16
CA TYR A 36 9.51 11.01 -2.71
C TYR A 36 9.04 12.38 -2.21
N LEU A 37 9.53 13.48 -2.80
CA LEU A 37 9.11 14.84 -2.43
C LEU A 37 7.63 15.09 -2.73
N SER A 38 7.16 14.64 -3.89
CA SER A 38 5.73 14.72 -4.25
C SER A 38 4.85 13.94 -3.27
N THR A 39 5.34 12.80 -2.77
CA THR A 39 4.59 12.00 -1.80
C THR A 39 4.50 12.69 -0.44
N ILE A 40 5.53 13.38 0.02
CA ILE A 40 5.44 14.19 1.26
C ILE A 40 4.32 15.22 1.13
N HIS A 41 4.31 15.98 0.05
CA HIS A 41 3.26 16.98 -0.20
C HIS A 41 1.87 16.33 -0.36
N PHE A 42 1.79 15.16 -0.97
CA PHE A 42 0.55 14.39 -1.06
C PHE A 42 0.04 13.96 0.31
N MET A 43 0.93 13.55 1.24
CA MET A 43 0.56 13.19 2.60
C MET A 43 0.01 14.38 3.39
N GLU A 44 0.60 15.57 3.22
CA GLU A 44 0.07 16.81 3.79
C GLU A 44 -1.33 17.09 3.25
N THR A 45 -1.53 16.98 1.94
CA THR A 45 -2.85 17.16 1.30
C THR A 45 -3.87 16.12 1.80
N ILE A 46 -3.47 14.87 2.04
CA ILE A 46 -4.35 13.85 2.64
C ILE A 46 -4.78 14.29 4.06
N ALA A 47 -3.83 14.75 4.88
CA ALA A 47 -4.14 15.18 6.24
C ALA A 47 -5.15 16.34 6.26
N ASP A 48 -4.93 17.36 5.43
CA ASP A 48 -5.85 18.51 5.29
C ASP A 48 -7.26 18.06 4.84
N ASN A 49 -7.33 17.11 3.91
CA ASN A 49 -8.63 16.62 3.42
C ASN A 49 -9.35 15.74 4.46
N ILE A 50 -8.62 14.98 5.28
CA ILE A 50 -9.21 14.23 6.41
C ILE A 50 -9.84 15.22 7.40
N GLU A 51 -9.12 16.28 7.78
CA GLU A 51 -9.63 17.31 8.67
C GLU A 51 -10.92 17.95 8.13
N ILE A 52 -10.95 18.31 6.84
CA ILE A 52 -12.15 18.82 6.18
C ILE A 52 -13.33 17.84 6.23
N LEU A 53 -13.07 16.55 5.99
CA LEU A 53 -14.12 15.53 6.04
C LEU A 53 -14.69 15.37 7.47
N GLU A 54 -13.83 15.35 8.48
CA GLU A 54 -14.21 15.26 9.88
C GLU A 54 -15.00 16.48 10.37
N GLU A 55 -14.57 17.70 10.02
CA GLU A 55 -15.30 18.93 10.30
C GLU A 55 -16.70 18.95 9.67
N ASN A 56 -16.88 18.31 8.53
CA ASN A 56 -18.16 18.17 7.86
C ASN A 56 -18.98 16.94 8.31
N GLY A 57 -18.58 16.30 9.40
CA GLY A 57 -19.33 15.18 10.00
C GLY A 57 -19.14 13.84 9.32
N THR A 58 -18.11 13.71 8.47
CA THR A 58 -17.73 12.44 7.84
C THR A 58 -16.47 11.88 8.55
N PRO A 59 -16.61 10.99 9.54
CA PRO A 59 -15.45 10.44 10.23
C PRO A 59 -14.62 9.57 9.28
N VAL A 60 -13.32 9.73 9.34
CA VAL A 60 -12.37 8.94 8.57
C VAL A 60 -11.57 8.05 9.52
N ASP A 61 -11.77 6.75 9.45
CA ASP A 61 -11.08 5.76 10.29
C ASP A 61 -10.41 4.72 9.41
N TYR A 62 -9.12 4.93 9.14
CA TYR A 62 -8.33 3.96 8.39
C TYR A 62 -7.75 2.91 9.33
N GLY A 63 -8.13 1.66 9.14
CA GLY A 63 -7.54 0.53 9.84
C GLY A 63 -6.04 0.37 9.57
N PHE A 64 -5.57 0.84 8.41
CA PHE A 64 -4.14 0.95 8.11
C PHE A 64 -3.85 2.04 7.08
N ILE A 65 -2.66 2.62 7.17
CA ILE A 65 -2.03 3.41 6.11
C ILE A 65 -0.66 2.80 5.88
N ARG A 66 -0.33 2.42 4.64
CA ARG A 66 0.97 1.83 4.28
C ARG A 66 1.53 2.48 3.02
N VAL A 67 2.83 2.69 3.05
CA VAL A 67 3.63 3.10 1.90
C VAL A 67 4.32 1.87 1.34
N VAL A 68 4.29 1.66 0.04
CA VAL A 68 5.05 0.63 -0.64
C VAL A 68 6.02 1.25 -1.63
N CYS A 69 7.31 0.98 -1.45
CA CYS A 69 8.30 1.36 -2.45
C CYS A 69 8.08 0.54 -3.72
N SER A 70 7.85 1.20 -4.85
CA SER A 70 7.54 0.56 -6.11
C SER A 70 8.65 0.72 -7.14
N ALA A 71 8.75 -0.22 -8.09
CA ALA A 71 9.70 -0.22 -9.20
C ALA A 71 11.17 -0.03 -8.77
N TYR A 72 11.56 -0.62 -7.65
CA TYR A 72 12.87 -0.49 -7.04
C TYR A 72 13.93 -1.36 -7.74
N THR A 73 15.09 -0.77 -8.02
CA THR A 73 16.25 -1.44 -8.63
C THR A 73 17.46 -1.35 -7.69
N PRO A 74 17.76 -2.40 -6.91
CA PRO A 74 18.83 -2.36 -5.89
C PRO A 74 20.22 -2.01 -6.45
N SER A 75 20.49 -2.33 -7.72
CA SER A 75 21.77 -2.06 -8.38
C SER A 75 21.98 -0.60 -8.77
N LYS A 76 20.97 0.26 -8.63
CA LYS A 76 21.07 1.69 -8.88
C LYS A 76 21.37 2.43 -7.57
N PRO A 77 22.56 3.04 -7.41
CA PRO A 77 22.93 3.68 -6.15
C PRO A 77 21.94 4.74 -5.67
N GLY A 78 21.43 5.59 -6.57
CA GLY A 78 20.45 6.62 -6.22
C GLY A 78 19.11 6.07 -5.72
N GLU A 79 18.65 4.93 -6.26
CA GLU A 79 17.43 4.27 -5.77
C GLU A 79 17.70 3.57 -4.42
N ALA A 80 18.91 3.01 -4.20
CA ALA A 80 19.29 2.41 -2.93
C ALA A 80 19.38 3.43 -1.79
N ASP A 81 19.93 4.62 -2.07
CA ASP A 81 19.97 5.70 -1.08
C ASP A 81 18.58 6.25 -0.78
N MET A 82 17.74 6.37 -1.81
CA MET A 82 16.33 6.77 -1.62
C MET A 82 15.55 5.75 -0.80
N TRP A 83 15.76 4.44 -1.02
CA TRP A 83 15.16 3.39 -0.21
C TRP A 83 15.51 3.54 1.28
N LYS A 84 16.80 3.81 1.62
CA LYS A 84 17.21 4.09 3.00
C LYS A 84 16.52 5.33 3.57
N MET A 85 16.38 6.38 2.77
CA MET A 85 15.68 7.59 3.18
C MET A 85 14.19 7.30 3.46
N MET A 86 13.53 6.54 2.59
CA MET A 86 12.13 6.12 2.79
C MET A 86 11.98 5.30 4.08
N GLN A 87 12.92 4.39 4.37
CA GLN A 87 12.92 3.62 5.62
C GLN A 87 13.04 4.51 6.86
N ALA A 88 13.85 5.57 6.80
CA ALA A 88 14.00 6.51 7.90
C ALA A 88 12.77 7.42 8.06
N THR A 89 12.18 7.87 6.96
CA THR A 89 11.07 8.84 6.97
C THR A 89 9.72 8.19 7.25
N TYR A 90 9.40 7.12 6.55
CA TYR A 90 8.09 6.47 6.68
C TYR A 90 8.04 5.41 7.78
N ALA A 91 9.21 4.95 8.25
CA ALA A 91 9.33 4.04 9.40
C ALA A 91 8.23 2.94 9.43
N ASN A 92 7.34 3.02 10.42
CA ASN A 92 6.26 2.04 10.63
C ASN A 92 5.16 2.05 9.55
N PHE A 93 5.12 3.05 8.69
CA PHE A 93 4.18 3.11 7.58
C PHE A 93 4.71 2.39 6.33
N LEU A 94 6.03 2.19 6.22
CA LEU A 94 6.63 1.53 5.06
C LEU A 94 6.49 0.01 5.17
N LEU A 95 6.08 -0.63 4.07
CA LEU A 95 6.14 -2.09 3.97
C LEU A 95 7.58 -2.59 4.07
N SER A 96 7.76 -3.76 4.62
CA SER A 96 9.08 -4.35 4.92
C SER A 96 9.95 -4.56 3.68
N GLN A 97 9.32 -4.79 2.52
CA GLN A 97 9.99 -5.05 1.27
C GLN A 97 9.47 -4.15 0.14
N PRO A 98 10.36 -3.70 -0.77
CA PRO A 98 9.96 -2.97 -1.97
C PRO A 98 9.46 -3.91 -3.05
N ILE A 99 8.61 -3.41 -3.94
CA ILE A 99 8.30 -4.06 -5.22
C ILE A 99 9.47 -3.81 -6.16
N LEU A 100 10.14 -4.89 -6.55
CA LEU A 100 11.30 -4.81 -7.45
C LEU A 100 10.87 -4.47 -8.88
N ALA A 101 11.67 -3.66 -9.55
CA ALA A 101 11.53 -3.46 -10.99
C ALA A 101 11.77 -4.78 -11.72
N SER A 102 10.86 -5.15 -12.63
CA SER A 102 10.95 -6.41 -13.37
C SER A 102 10.42 -6.25 -14.79
N GLU A 103 11.17 -6.78 -15.75
CA GLU A 103 10.70 -6.87 -17.15
C GLU A 103 9.50 -7.84 -17.28
N GLU A 104 9.37 -8.82 -16.40
CA GLU A 104 8.24 -9.74 -16.40
C GLU A 104 6.91 -9.03 -16.12
N ILE A 105 6.91 -8.02 -15.23
CA ILE A 105 5.73 -7.18 -14.98
C ILE A 105 5.38 -6.38 -16.23
N LYS A 106 6.38 -5.76 -16.88
CA LYS A 106 6.16 -5.01 -18.13
C LYS A 106 5.59 -5.88 -19.25
N ASN A 107 6.18 -7.07 -19.44
CA ASN A 107 5.73 -8.03 -20.43
C ASN A 107 4.29 -8.49 -20.17
N ALA A 108 3.93 -8.75 -18.93
CA ALA A 108 2.57 -9.11 -18.54
C ALA A 108 1.60 -7.96 -18.85
N THR A 109 1.95 -6.73 -18.46
CA THR A 109 1.13 -5.54 -18.71
C THR A 109 0.93 -5.29 -20.22
N GLN A 110 1.98 -5.46 -21.06
CA GLN A 110 1.86 -5.36 -22.52
C GLN A 110 0.92 -6.41 -23.12
N ALA A 111 0.82 -7.57 -22.47
CA ALA A 111 -0.11 -8.63 -22.86
C ALA A 111 -1.51 -8.48 -22.20
N PHE A 112 -1.79 -7.35 -21.55
CA PHE A 112 -3.02 -7.10 -20.80
C PHE A 112 -3.32 -8.21 -19.77
N ARG A 113 -2.29 -8.65 -19.05
CA ARG A 113 -2.37 -9.71 -18.04
C ARG A 113 -1.62 -9.28 -16.78
N SER A 114 -2.03 -9.85 -15.66
CA SER A 114 -1.20 -9.82 -14.46
C SER A 114 -0.04 -10.81 -14.60
N ILE A 115 1.00 -10.65 -13.77
CA ILE A 115 2.10 -11.64 -13.69
C ILE A 115 1.57 -13.02 -13.28
N TYR A 116 0.48 -13.09 -12.51
CA TYR A 116 -0.12 -14.32 -12.04
C TYR A 116 -0.85 -15.11 -13.14
N GLU A 117 -1.30 -14.42 -14.18
CA GLU A 117 -1.94 -15.03 -15.36
C GLU A 117 -0.94 -15.31 -16.49
N SER A 118 0.28 -14.79 -16.36
CA SER A 118 1.32 -14.95 -17.36
C SER A 118 1.99 -16.32 -17.23
N LYS A 119 2.35 -16.90 -18.37
CA LYS A 119 3.20 -18.09 -18.38
C LYS A 119 4.65 -17.68 -18.11
N PRO A 120 5.43 -18.54 -17.43
CA PRO A 120 6.85 -18.29 -17.26
C PRO A 120 7.53 -18.03 -18.60
N SER A 121 8.35 -16.98 -18.68
CA SER A 121 9.23 -16.74 -19.82
C SER A 121 10.33 -17.81 -19.90
N ALA A 122 11.14 -17.77 -20.96
CA ALA A 122 12.33 -18.62 -21.08
C ALA A 122 13.29 -18.44 -19.85
N ALA A 123 13.24 -17.30 -19.19
CA ALA A 123 13.98 -17.01 -17.95
C ALA A 123 13.16 -17.37 -16.71
N HIS A 124 12.82 -18.63 -16.52
CA HIS A 124 11.98 -19.13 -15.42
C HIS A 124 12.40 -18.60 -14.04
N ALA A 125 13.71 -18.52 -13.77
CA ALA A 125 14.23 -17.99 -12.50
C ALA A 125 13.88 -16.50 -12.27
N THR A 126 13.90 -15.68 -13.32
CA THR A 126 13.52 -14.26 -13.22
C THR A 126 12.03 -14.09 -12.95
N TYR A 127 11.21 -14.89 -13.64
CA TYR A 127 9.77 -14.92 -13.41
C TYR A 127 9.45 -15.35 -11.97
N GLN A 128 10.07 -16.43 -11.48
CA GLN A 128 9.83 -16.91 -10.12
C GLN A 128 10.24 -15.87 -9.08
N ARG A 129 11.43 -15.27 -9.21
CA ARG A 129 11.87 -14.19 -8.31
C ARG A 129 10.92 -13.00 -8.29
N CYS A 130 10.37 -12.64 -9.45
CA CYS A 130 9.38 -11.57 -9.55
C CYS A 130 8.10 -11.93 -8.77
N ARG A 131 7.58 -13.13 -8.95
CA ARG A 131 6.41 -13.61 -8.22
C ARG A 131 6.65 -13.69 -6.73
N ASP A 132 7.76 -14.28 -6.29
CA ASP A 132 8.11 -14.41 -4.87
C ASP A 132 8.19 -13.05 -4.20
N ASN A 133 8.74 -12.04 -4.88
CA ASN A 133 8.77 -10.67 -4.37
C ASN A 133 7.36 -10.07 -4.24
N LEU A 134 6.52 -10.21 -5.24
CA LEU A 134 5.14 -9.72 -5.19
C LEU A 134 4.32 -10.47 -4.12
N ASP A 135 4.48 -11.78 -4.01
CA ASP A 135 3.80 -12.59 -3.01
C ASP A 135 4.20 -12.18 -1.59
N ALA A 136 5.48 -11.84 -1.35
CA ALA A 136 5.95 -11.34 -0.06
C ALA A 136 5.34 -9.95 0.26
N VAL A 137 5.40 -9.01 -0.68
CA VAL A 137 4.88 -7.64 -0.50
C VAL A 137 3.36 -7.66 -0.31
N PHE A 138 2.62 -8.32 -1.19
CA PHE A 138 1.16 -8.38 -1.09
C PHE A 138 0.68 -9.29 0.03
N GLY A 139 1.50 -10.27 0.47
CA GLY A 139 1.25 -11.04 1.67
C GLY A 139 1.16 -10.16 2.91
N GLU A 140 2.08 -9.19 3.04
CA GLU A 140 2.06 -8.19 4.13
C GLU A 140 0.80 -7.31 4.06
N VAL A 141 0.42 -6.84 2.86
CA VAL A 141 -0.82 -6.06 2.66
C VAL A 141 -2.06 -6.87 3.03
N LEU A 142 -2.14 -8.13 2.59
CA LEU A 142 -3.24 -9.03 2.91
C LEU A 142 -3.35 -9.31 4.41
N GLN A 143 -2.23 -9.36 5.12
CA GLN A 143 -2.23 -9.48 6.58
C GLN A 143 -2.88 -8.26 7.23
N GLN A 144 -2.52 -7.03 6.81
CA GLN A 144 -3.15 -5.80 7.32
C GLN A 144 -4.66 -5.80 7.07
N ILE A 145 -5.09 -6.20 5.87
CA ILE A 145 -6.51 -6.30 5.54
C ILE A 145 -7.23 -7.31 6.45
N ARG A 146 -6.61 -8.47 6.71
CA ARG A 146 -7.19 -9.50 7.57
C ARG A 146 -7.32 -9.05 9.02
N GLU A 147 -6.34 -8.33 9.54
CA GLU A 147 -6.36 -7.79 10.91
C GLU A 147 -7.50 -6.78 11.11
N GLN A 148 -7.91 -6.09 10.04
CA GLN A 148 -9.03 -5.15 10.04
C GLN A 148 -10.37 -5.80 9.64
N TRP A 149 -10.40 -7.10 9.39
CA TRP A 149 -11.63 -7.76 8.95
C TRP A 149 -12.71 -7.71 10.05
N PRO A 150 -13.96 -7.30 9.75
CA PRO A 150 -15.00 -7.06 10.75
C PRO A 150 -15.26 -8.24 11.69
N SER A 151 -15.14 -9.47 11.21
CA SER A 151 -15.32 -10.69 12.04
C SER A 151 -14.21 -10.86 13.10
N GLN A 152 -13.00 -10.37 12.85
CA GLN A 152 -11.91 -10.42 13.82
C GLN A 152 -11.99 -9.25 14.82
N SER A 153 -12.45 -8.08 14.38
CA SER A 153 -12.66 -6.92 15.26
C SER A 153 -13.77 -7.17 16.30
N ILE A 154 -14.81 -7.89 15.92
CA ILE A 154 -15.89 -8.31 16.85
C ILE A 154 -15.35 -9.30 17.89
N SER A 155 -14.55 -10.29 17.48
CA SER A 155 -13.91 -11.23 18.39
C SER A 155 -12.97 -10.55 19.39
N LYS A 156 -12.16 -9.60 18.92
CA LYS A 156 -11.23 -8.84 19.77
C LYS A 156 -11.98 -7.94 20.78
N ARG A 157 -13.00 -7.23 20.35
CA ARG A 157 -13.87 -6.43 21.25
C ARG A 157 -14.58 -7.28 22.29
N ALA A 158 -15.06 -8.47 21.91
CA ALA A 158 -15.68 -9.39 22.84
C ALA A 158 -14.69 -9.93 23.90
N SER A 159 -13.46 -10.28 23.51
CA SER A 159 -12.41 -10.71 24.45
C SER A 159 -11.96 -9.60 25.39
N ASP A 160 -11.82 -8.37 24.89
CA ASP A 160 -11.44 -7.21 25.69
C ASP A 160 -12.55 -6.82 26.71
N THR A 161 -13.82 -6.95 26.31
CA THR A 161 -14.97 -6.72 27.20
C THR A 161 -15.05 -7.80 28.29
N VAL A 162 -14.82 -9.06 27.97
CA VAL A 162 -14.79 -10.16 28.95
C VAL A 162 -13.62 -9.99 29.93
N ALA A 163 -12.45 -9.60 29.45
CA ALA A 163 -11.28 -9.34 30.29
C ALA A 163 -11.51 -8.14 31.24
N SER A 164 -12.22 -7.11 30.79
CA SER A 164 -12.55 -5.92 31.59
C SER A 164 -13.64 -6.19 32.65
N VAL A 165 -14.49 -7.19 32.50
CA VAL A 165 -15.53 -7.58 33.46
C VAL A 165 -14.99 -8.57 34.49
N ALA A 166 -13.87 -9.24 34.20
CA ALA A 166 -13.23 -10.23 35.07
C ALA A 166 -12.10 -9.64 35.94
N ALA A 167 -11.81 -8.34 35.82
CA ALA A 167 -10.83 -7.56 36.61
C ALA A 167 -11.52 -6.58 37.55
#